data_4cb4d420ca21804c8d0cfaa8a0704abe
#
_entry.id   4cb4d420ca21804c8d0cfaa8a0704abe
#
_cell.length_a   1.000
_cell.length_b   1.000
_cell.length_c   1.000
_cell.angle_alpha   90.00
_cell.angle_beta   90.00
_cell.angle_gamma   90.00
#
_symmetry.space_group_name_H-M   'P 1'
#
loop_
_entity.id
_entity.type
_entity.pdbx_description
1 polymer ?
#
loop_
_entity_poly.entity_id
_entity_poly.type
_entity_poly.pdbx_seq_one_letter_code
_entity_poly.pdbx_strand_id
1 'polypeptide(L)'
;LIDINREEGVLIQVPKPNYISEFWVAKPVLDYDCIISTPKLKIHAGEWQVTLAMKNMMGVLARGKRGQIHREDRGVVDLLQVVKPDLSVIDGIVGGERHEIWSRPVRMDLVIAGQDFVATDAVGSAVMGFSKDEMPRHIRLAQKMGFGTSNIERIKLVGGVTINEVKKDFERSRRR
;
A
#
# COMPACT_ATOMS: atom_id res chain seq x y z
N LEU A 1 -15.70 8.73 -14.65
CA LEU A 1 -14.27 8.42 -14.48
C LEU A 1 -13.49 9.72 -14.48
N ILE A 2 -12.66 9.94 -13.46
CA ILE A 2 -11.81 11.14 -13.29
C ILE A 2 -10.34 10.71 -13.40
N ASP A 3 -9.55 11.46 -14.17
CA ASP A 3 -8.09 11.32 -14.20
C ASP A 3 -7.47 12.30 -13.20
N ILE A 4 -7.14 11.80 -12.02
CA ILE A 4 -6.53 12.58 -10.92
C ILE A 4 -5.25 13.33 -11.38
N ASN A 5 -4.53 12.87 -12.41
CA ASN A 5 -3.36 13.57 -12.90
C ASN A 5 -3.71 14.89 -13.64
N ARG A 6 -4.96 15.12 -13.96
CA ARG A 6 -5.44 16.34 -14.62
C ARG A 6 -6.11 17.33 -13.68
N GLU A 7 -6.32 16.89 -12.43
CA GLU A 7 -7.02 17.65 -11.42
C GLU A 7 -6.09 18.66 -10.71
N GLU A 8 -6.68 19.76 -10.25
CA GLU A 8 -6.03 20.74 -9.41
C GLU A 8 -5.59 20.12 -8.08
N GLY A 9 -4.40 20.48 -7.61
CA GLY A 9 -3.90 20.09 -6.31
C GLY A 9 -4.22 21.12 -5.24
N VAL A 10 -4.64 20.64 -4.07
CA VAL A 10 -4.80 21.44 -2.85
C VAL A 10 -3.66 21.09 -1.90
N LEU A 11 -2.98 22.12 -1.37
CA LEU A 11 -1.92 21.92 -0.38
C LEU A 11 -2.53 21.65 0.99
N ILE A 12 -2.24 20.49 1.55
CA ILE A 12 -2.71 20.05 2.85
C ILE A 12 -1.52 19.87 3.79
N GLN A 13 -1.59 20.48 4.97
CA GLN A 13 -0.59 20.29 6.03
C GLN A 13 -0.84 18.98 6.76
N VAL A 14 0.23 18.24 7.04
CA VAL A 14 0.16 17.02 7.84
C VAL A 14 0.01 17.39 9.32
N PRO A 15 -0.96 16.85 10.06
CA PRO A 15 -1.21 17.26 11.45
C PRO A 15 -0.02 16.99 12.39
N LYS A 16 0.64 15.84 12.23
CA LYS A 16 1.80 15.44 13.04
C LYS A 16 2.86 14.81 12.12
N PRO A 17 3.61 15.64 11.37
CA PRO A 17 4.55 15.14 10.38
C PRO A 17 5.74 14.43 11.03
N ASN A 18 6.14 13.29 10.46
CA ASN A 18 7.35 12.57 10.84
C ASN A 18 8.45 12.72 9.79
N TYR A 19 8.09 12.78 8.52
CA TYR A 19 8.99 12.79 7.37
C TYR A 19 8.63 13.85 6.34
N ILE A 20 7.34 14.04 6.08
CA ILE A 20 6.82 14.99 5.08
C ILE A 20 5.73 15.83 5.74
N SER A 21 5.89 17.16 5.73
CA SER A 21 5.01 18.09 6.45
C SER A 21 3.77 18.51 5.66
N GLU A 22 3.76 18.34 4.34
CA GLU A 22 2.66 18.79 3.48
C GLU A 22 2.56 17.98 2.21
N PHE A 23 1.34 17.87 1.67
CA PHE A 23 1.07 17.20 0.41
C PHE A 23 0.13 18.02 -0.48
N TRP A 24 0.38 17.96 -1.78
CA TRP A 24 -0.55 18.43 -2.79
C TRP A 24 -1.50 17.28 -3.17
N VAL A 25 -2.68 17.28 -2.57
CA VAL A 25 -3.73 16.27 -2.82
C VAL A 25 -4.62 16.77 -3.96
N ALA A 26 -4.99 15.88 -4.88
CA ALA A 26 -5.92 16.22 -5.95
C ALA A 26 -7.30 16.57 -5.36
N LYS A 27 -7.82 17.74 -5.73
CA LYS A 27 -9.03 18.32 -5.14
C LYS A 27 -10.22 17.35 -5.07
N PRO A 28 -10.57 16.59 -6.11
CA PRO A 28 -11.73 15.69 -6.03
C PRO A 28 -11.61 14.61 -4.94
N VAL A 29 -10.38 14.24 -4.54
CA VAL A 29 -10.17 13.23 -3.48
C VAL A 29 -10.68 13.72 -2.13
N LEU A 30 -10.67 15.03 -1.91
CA LEU A 30 -11.11 15.65 -0.66
C LEU A 30 -12.64 15.73 -0.55
N ASP A 31 -13.35 15.56 -1.64
CA ASP A 31 -14.81 15.67 -1.74
C ASP A 31 -15.53 14.30 -1.62
N TYR A 32 -14.79 13.19 -1.58
CA TYR A 32 -15.37 11.86 -1.48
C TYR A 32 -15.56 11.39 -0.04
N ASP A 33 -16.74 10.81 0.24
CA ASP A 33 -17.11 10.23 1.53
C ASP A 33 -16.43 8.89 1.81
N CYS A 34 -15.99 8.19 0.77
CA CYS A 34 -15.39 6.86 0.88
C CYS A 34 -14.28 6.67 -0.18
N ILE A 35 -13.14 6.18 0.26
CA ILE A 35 -12.00 5.87 -0.60
C ILE A 35 -11.70 4.39 -0.55
N ILE A 36 -11.75 3.74 -1.70
CA ILE A 36 -11.38 2.32 -1.85
C ILE A 36 -10.06 2.23 -2.59
N SER A 37 -9.04 1.68 -1.93
CA SER A 37 -7.74 1.41 -2.54
C SER A 37 -7.73 0.03 -3.21
N THR A 38 -7.53 -0.02 -4.53
CA THR A 38 -7.58 -1.25 -5.32
C THR A 38 -6.26 -1.56 -6.04
N PRO A 39 -5.17 -1.86 -5.30
CA PRO A 39 -3.88 -2.17 -5.90
C PRO A 39 -3.78 -3.60 -6.43
N LYS A 40 -2.79 -3.83 -7.30
CA LYS A 40 -2.29 -5.17 -7.61
C LYS A 40 -1.38 -5.70 -6.51
N LEU A 41 -1.45 -7.02 -6.26
CA LEU A 41 -0.49 -7.76 -5.42
C LEU A 41 0.87 -7.81 -6.13
N LYS A 42 1.85 -7.00 -5.67
CA LYS A 42 3.05 -6.77 -6.48
C LYS A 42 4.29 -6.45 -5.65
N ILE A 43 5.43 -7.07 -6.03
CA ILE A 43 6.76 -6.67 -5.56
C ILE A 43 7.11 -5.28 -6.11
N HIS A 44 7.85 -4.52 -5.33
CA HIS A 44 8.43 -3.24 -5.72
C HIS A 44 9.93 -3.23 -5.45
N ALA A 45 10.66 -2.51 -6.29
CA ALA A 45 12.08 -2.32 -6.11
C ALA A 45 12.41 -1.41 -4.91
N GLY A 46 13.64 -1.49 -4.43
CA GLY A 46 14.16 -0.63 -3.37
C GLY A 46 13.48 -0.83 -2.02
N GLU A 47 13.42 0.23 -1.24
CA GLU A 47 12.95 0.20 0.15
C GLU A 47 11.46 -0.10 0.31
N TRP A 48 10.67 0.16 -0.72
CA TRP A 48 9.24 -0.16 -0.72
C TRP A 48 8.95 -1.64 -0.58
N GLN A 49 9.70 -2.48 -1.27
CA GLN A 49 9.59 -3.94 -1.33
C GLN A 49 8.25 -4.44 -1.91
N VAL A 50 7.14 -3.78 -1.64
CA VAL A 50 5.80 -4.13 -2.15
C VAL A 50 5.03 -2.91 -2.66
N THR A 51 4.13 -3.13 -3.60
CA THR A 51 3.07 -2.18 -3.98
C THR A 51 1.74 -2.80 -3.57
N LEU A 52 1.13 -2.24 -2.54
CA LEU A 52 -0.14 -2.66 -1.97
C LEU A 52 -1.01 -1.43 -1.64
N ALA A 53 -1.99 -1.54 -0.74
CA ALA A 53 -2.98 -0.50 -0.49
C ALA A 53 -2.37 0.84 -0.02
N MET A 54 -1.43 0.80 0.91
CA MET A 54 -0.79 2.02 1.43
C MET A 54 -0.04 2.76 0.33
N LYS A 55 0.83 2.05 -0.42
CA LYS A 55 1.59 2.68 -1.51
C LYS A 55 0.69 3.17 -2.63
N ASN A 56 -0.43 2.49 -2.89
CA ASN A 56 -1.41 2.89 -3.89
C ASN A 56 -2.01 4.27 -3.60
N MET A 57 -2.08 4.67 -2.31
CA MET A 57 -2.53 6.01 -1.92
C MET A 57 -1.67 7.15 -2.46
N MET A 58 -0.44 6.89 -2.91
CA MET A 58 0.31 7.91 -3.66
C MET A 58 -0.43 8.40 -4.92
N GLY A 59 -1.40 7.62 -5.40
CA GLY A 59 -2.25 7.97 -6.53
C GLY A 59 -3.14 9.19 -6.27
N VAL A 60 -3.44 9.54 -5.01
CA VAL A 60 -4.27 10.71 -4.66
C VAL A 60 -3.53 12.03 -4.79
N LEU A 61 -2.19 11.99 -4.92
CA LEU A 61 -1.39 13.20 -5.07
C LEU A 61 -1.54 13.79 -6.47
N ALA A 62 -1.65 15.10 -6.52
CA ALA A 62 -1.72 15.86 -7.77
C ALA A 62 -0.51 15.59 -8.68
N ARG A 63 -0.68 15.86 -9.96
CA ARG A 63 0.34 15.61 -11.00
C ARG A 63 1.71 16.19 -10.62
N GLY A 64 2.76 15.35 -10.77
CA GLY A 64 4.14 15.74 -10.49
C GLY A 64 4.51 15.82 -9.01
N LYS A 65 3.57 15.61 -8.08
CA LYS A 65 3.81 15.74 -6.64
C LYS A 65 4.20 14.43 -5.94
N ARG A 66 4.12 13.29 -6.62
CA ARG A 66 4.47 11.96 -6.07
C ARG A 66 5.97 11.80 -5.76
N GLY A 67 6.82 12.65 -6.34
CA GLY A 67 8.29 12.58 -6.16
C GLY A 67 8.74 12.72 -4.71
N GLN A 68 8.00 13.40 -3.85
CA GLN A 68 8.29 13.50 -2.42
C GLN A 68 8.34 12.11 -1.77
N ILE A 69 7.27 11.32 -1.92
CA ILE A 69 7.18 9.97 -1.34
C ILE A 69 8.12 8.98 -2.05
N HIS A 70 8.41 9.18 -3.34
CA HIS A 70 9.41 8.33 -4.01
C HIS A 70 10.81 8.47 -3.42
N ARG A 71 11.18 9.67 -2.93
CA ARG A 71 12.46 9.93 -2.28
C ARG A 71 12.47 9.51 -0.81
N GLU A 72 11.33 9.62 -0.14
CA GLU A 72 11.15 9.30 1.28
C GLU A 72 9.91 8.40 1.43
N ASP A 73 10.11 7.09 1.25
CA ASP A 73 9.03 6.08 1.30
C ASP A 73 8.29 6.05 2.65
N ARG A 74 8.99 6.42 3.74
CA ARG A 74 8.37 6.53 5.07
C ARG A 74 7.30 7.62 5.12
N GLY A 75 7.39 8.63 4.26
CA GLY A 75 6.40 9.70 4.17
C GLY A 75 4.99 9.22 3.77
N VAL A 76 4.83 7.98 3.34
CA VAL A 76 3.48 7.42 3.09
C VAL A 76 2.63 7.43 4.36
N VAL A 77 3.23 7.23 5.55
CA VAL A 77 2.47 7.29 6.81
C VAL A 77 2.01 8.69 7.16
N ASP A 78 2.71 9.71 6.68
CA ASP A 78 2.27 11.10 6.82
C ASP A 78 1.13 11.40 5.84
N LEU A 79 1.18 10.88 4.62
CA LEU A 79 0.06 10.97 3.68
C LEU A 79 -1.22 10.33 4.25
N LEU A 80 -1.09 9.19 4.94
CA LEU A 80 -2.23 8.49 5.54
C LEU A 80 -2.85 9.24 6.75
N GLN A 81 -2.19 10.27 7.28
CA GLN A 81 -2.82 11.20 8.23
C GLN A 81 -3.77 12.19 7.54
N VAL A 82 -3.53 12.44 6.26
CA VAL A 82 -4.30 13.39 5.44
C VAL A 82 -5.41 12.69 4.68
N VAL A 83 -5.06 11.61 3.99
CA VAL A 83 -6.00 10.80 3.18
C VAL A 83 -5.67 9.33 3.36
N LYS A 84 -6.62 8.56 3.86
CA LYS A 84 -6.49 7.10 4.07
C LYS A 84 -7.62 6.34 3.38
N PRO A 85 -7.41 5.09 2.97
CA PRO A 85 -8.49 4.28 2.44
C PRO A 85 -9.42 3.81 3.57
N ASP A 86 -10.73 3.78 3.29
CA ASP A 86 -11.76 3.17 4.15
C ASP A 86 -11.87 1.67 3.92
N LEU A 87 -11.55 1.25 2.69
CA LEU A 87 -11.49 -0.15 2.30
C LEU A 87 -10.28 -0.36 1.38
N SER A 88 -9.60 -1.47 1.58
CA SER A 88 -8.54 -1.94 0.68
C SER A 88 -8.95 -3.25 0.04
N VAL A 89 -8.79 -3.36 -1.28
CA VAL A 89 -9.08 -4.56 -2.06
C VAL A 89 -7.88 -4.85 -2.97
N ILE A 90 -7.02 -5.77 -2.56
CA ILE A 90 -5.81 -6.13 -3.32
C ILE A 90 -6.18 -7.20 -4.34
N ASP A 91 -5.99 -6.87 -5.62
CA ASP A 91 -6.13 -7.84 -6.72
C ASP A 91 -4.89 -8.74 -6.77
N GLY A 92 -5.05 -9.96 -6.30
CA GLY A 92 -4.09 -11.06 -6.36
C GLY A 92 -4.50 -12.17 -7.32
N ILE A 93 -5.43 -11.96 -8.26
CA ILE A 93 -5.74 -12.98 -9.28
C ILE A 93 -4.46 -13.34 -10.03
N VAL A 94 -3.75 -12.31 -10.53
CA VAL A 94 -2.40 -12.44 -11.04
C VAL A 94 -1.53 -11.38 -10.39
N GLY A 95 -0.64 -11.79 -9.49
CA GLY A 95 0.35 -10.93 -8.86
C GLY A 95 1.56 -10.69 -9.76
N GLY A 96 2.46 -9.82 -9.31
CA GLY A 96 3.70 -9.49 -10.03
C GLY A 96 4.92 -9.58 -9.12
N GLU A 97 5.92 -10.36 -9.51
CA GLU A 97 7.18 -10.47 -8.78
C GLU A 97 8.34 -9.76 -9.50
N ARG A 98 9.49 -9.63 -8.85
CA ARG A 98 10.74 -9.00 -9.27
C ARG A 98 10.74 -7.48 -9.25
N HIS A 99 9.80 -6.83 -9.95
CA HIS A 99 9.81 -5.37 -10.14
C HIS A 99 8.41 -4.85 -10.41
N GLU A 100 8.14 -3.60 -10.05
CA GLU A 100 6.83 -2.98 -10.21
C GLU A 100 6.44 -2.70 -11.67
N ILE A 101 7.42 -2.51 -12.57
CA ILE A 101 7.21 -2.21 -13.99
C ILE A 101 7.48 -3.47 -14.84
N TRP A 102 8.62 -4.11 -14.64
CA TRP A 102 9.08 -5.30 -15.37
C TRP A 102 8.76 -6.57 -14.58
N SER A 103 7.53 -6.67 -14.10
CA SER A 103 7.11 -7.78 -13.26
C SER A 103 6.93 -9.07 -14.05
N ARG A 104 7.33 -10.20 -13.43
CA ARG A 104 6.94 -11.53 -13.91
C ARG A 104 5.59 -11.88 -13.27
N PRO A 105 4.58 -12.33 -14.06
CA PRO A 105 3.27 -12.68 -13.52
C PRO A 105 3.35 -13.95 -12.65
N VAL A 106 2.64 -13.93 -11.53
CA VAL A 106 2.44 -15.07 -10.61
C VAL A 106 0.95 -15.24 -10.39
N ARG A 107 0.38 -16.34 -10.87
CA ARG A 107 -1.03 -16.64 -10.66
C ARG A 107 -1.27 -17.02 -9.20
N MET A 108 -2.13 -16.30 -8.50
CA MET A 108 -2.45 -16.51 -7.09
C MET A 108 -3.93 -16.87 -6.88
N ASP A 109 -4.82 -16.48 -7.82
CA ASP A 109 -6.27 -16.72 -7.81
C ASP A 109 -6.95 -16.27 -6.51
N LEU A 110 -6.51 -15.14 -5.95
CA LEU A 110 -7.06 -14.62 -4.70
C LEU A 110 -7.33 -13.12 -4.77
N VAL A 111 -8.20 -12.65 -3.88
CA VAL A 111 -8.44 -11.24 -3.56
C VAL A 111 -8.29 -11.10 -2.05
N ILE A 112 -7.62 -10.03 -1.60
CA ILE A 112 -7.48 -9.72 -0.18
C ILE A 112 -8.20 -8.40 0.06
N ALA A 113 -9.19 -8.38 0.96
CA ALA A 113 -9.92 -7.17 1.29
C ALA A 113 -9.99 -6.94 2.80
N GLY A 114 -9.96 -5.68 3.23
CA GLY A 114 -10.08 -5.31 4.63
C GLY A 114 -10.17 -3.81 4.86
N GLN A 115 -10.80 -3.41 5.95
CA GLN A 115 -10.91 -2.02 6.38
C GLN A 115 -9.62 -1.54 7.07
N ASP A 116 -8.92 -2.42 7.78
CA ASP A 116 -7.57 -2.15 8.28
C ASP A 116 -6.58 -2.32 7.12
N PHE A 117 -6.19 -1.21 6.49
CA PHE A 117 -5.28 -1.21 5.35
C PHE A 117 -3.86 -1.69 5.73
N VAL A 118 -3.44 -1.54 7.00
CA VAL A 118 -2.17 -2.05 7.50
C VAL A 118 -2.23 -3.57 7.58
N ALA A 119 -3.33 -4.13 8.12
CA ALA A 119 -3.56 -5.57 8.17
C ALA A 119 -3.67 -6.16 6.76
N THR A 120 -4.38 -5.47 5.85
CA THR A 120 -4.54 -5.91 4.46
C THR A 120 -3.17 -5.98 3.75
N ASP A 121 -2.31 -4.97 3.92
CA ASP A 121 -0.96 -4.95 3.34
C ASP A 121 -0.03 -5.98 4.01
N ALA A 122 -0.19 -6.22 5.32
CA ALA A 122 0.57 -7.27 6.03
C ALA A 122 0.21 -8.67 5.51
N VAL A 123 -1.09 -8.97 5.34
CA VAL A 123 -1.56 -10.23 4.74
C VAL A 123 -1.08 -10.34 3.29
N GLY A 124 -1.21 -9.27 2.49
CA GLY A 124 -0.70 -9.21 1.12
C GLY A 124 0.81 -9.51 1.05
N SER A 125 1.59 -8.98 1.97
CA SER A 125 3.03 -9.28 2.06
C SER A 125 3.29 -10.73 2.46
N ALA A 126 2.55 -11.26 3.45
CA ALA A 126 2.72 -12.64 3.92
C ALA A 126 2.38 -13.67 2.84
N VAL A 127 1.34 -13.47 2.03
CA VAL A 127 1.01 -14.38 0.92
C VAL A 127 2.04 -14.32 -0.22
N MET A 128 2.81 -13.22 -0.33
CA MET A 128 3.96 -13.11 -1.23
C MET A 128 5.27 -13.67 -0.62
N GLY A 129 5.20 -14.28 0.57
CA GLY A 129 6.33 -14.93 1.19
C GLY A 129 7.17 -14.07 2.13
N PHE A 130 6.73 -12.87 2.51
CA PHE A 130 7.43 -12.10 3.54
C PHE A 130 7.18 -12.71 4.92
N SER A 131 8.25 -12.96 5.66
CA SER A 131 8.18 -13.33 7.07
C SER A 131 7.87 -12.11 7.95
N LYS A 132 7.62 -12.36 9.24
CA LYS A 132 7.41 -11.28 10.22
C LYS A 132 8.59 -10.31 10.27
N ASP A 133 9.81 -10.82 10.21
CA ASP A 133 11.03 -9.99 10.30
C ASP A 133 11.33 -9.25 9.00
N GLU A 134 10.83 -9.77 7.88
CA GLU A 134 10.96 -9.16 6.56
C GLU A 134 9.80 -8.22 6.19
N MET A 135 8.81 -8.07 7.08
CA MET A 135 7.65 -7.19 6.83
C MET A 135 8.11 -5.80 6.35
N PRO A 136 7.61 -5.27 5.23
CA PRO A 136 8.04 -4.00 4.67
C PRO A 136 8.02 -2.85 5.68
N ARG A 137 9.04 -2.00 5.63
CA ARG A 137 9.28 -0.93 6.62
C ARG A 137 8.07 -0.01 6.81
N HIS A 138 7.44 0.42 5.74
CA HIS A 138 6.29 1.33 5.81
C HIS A 138 5.08 0.69 6.50
N ILE A 139 4.86 -0.63 6.36
CA ILE A 139 3.78 -1.35 7.05
C ILE A 139 4.05 -1.41 8.56
N ARG A 140 5.28 -1.75 8.96
CA ARG A 140 5.68 -1.75 10.39
C ARG A 140 5.58 -0.35 11.00
N LEU A 141 5.94 0.68 10.24
CA LEU A 141 5.86 2.07 10.68
C LEU A 141 4.41 2.51 10.87
N ALA A 142 3.51 2.16 9.96
CA ALA A 142 2.08 2.43 10.08
C ALA A 142 1.47 1.78 11.32
N GLN A 143 1.84 0.53 11.63
CA GLN A 143 1.45 -0.10 12.90
C GLN A 143 1.99 0.67 14.11
N LYS A 144 3.27 1.07 14.11
CA LYS A 144 3.88 1.84 15.19
C LYS A 144 3.15 3.17 15.44
N MET A 145 2.60 3.77 14.39
CA MET A 145 1.83 5.02 14.46
C MET A 145 0.34 4.79 14.80
N GLY A 146 -0.09 3.56 15.01
CA GLY A 146 -1.45 3.24 15.45
C GLY A 146 -2.48 3.24 14.32
N PHE A 147 -2.09 3.15 13.05
CA PHE A 147 -3.02 3.09 11.93
C PHE A 147 -3.69 1.74 11.73
N GLY A 148 -3.17 0.68 12.33
CA GLY A 148 -3.68 -0.69 12.21
C GLY A 148 -2.66 -1.70 12.70
N THR A 149 -2.85 -2.99 12.40
CA THR A 149 -1.95 -4.06 12.84
C THR A 149 -1.25 -4.76 11.70
N SER A 150 0.07 -4.92 11.80
CA SER A 150 0.86 -5.80 10.91
C SER A 150 1.16 -7.17 11.54
N ASN A 151 0.68 -7.42 12.77
CA ASN A 151 0.85 -8.70 13.44
C ASN A 151 -0.16 -9.72 12.90
N ILE A 152 0.29 -10.60 12.02
CA ILE A 152 -0.51 -11.64 11.35
C ILE A 152 -1.30 -12.50 12.35
N GLU A 153 -0.73 -12.81 13.53
CA GLU A 153 -1.38 -13.63 14.56
C GLU A 153 -2.61 -12.96 15.18
N ARG A 154 -2.71 -11.63 15.08
CA ARG A 154 -3.82 -10.81 15.57
C ARG A 154 -4.85 -10.47 14.52
N ILE A 155 -4.61 -10.86 13.26
CA ILE A 155 -5.51 -10.57 12.14
C ILE A 155 -6.46 -11.76 11.98
N LYS A 156 -7.76 -11.49 12.12
CA LYS A 156 -8.80 -12.49 11.84
C LYS A 156 -9.01 -12.58 10.33
N LEU A 157 -8.60 -13.69 9.74
CA LEU A 157 -8.89 -14.00 8.34
C LEU A 157 -10.28 -14.65 8.23
N VAL A 158 -11.05 -14.22 7.24
CA VAL A 158 -12.33 -14.81 6.84
C VAL A 158 -12.27 -15.11 5.35
N GLY A 159 -12.87 -16.20 4.90
CA GLY A 159 -12.84 -16.56 3.47
C GLY A 159 -12.44 -18.01 3.19
N GLY A 160 -12.28 -18.82 4.24
CA GLY A 160 -12.11 -20.26 4.13
C GLY A 160 -10.73 -20.76 3.71
N VAL A 161 -9.73 -19.87 3.60
CA VAL A 161 -8.32 -20.22 3.31
C VAL A 161 -7.38 -19.56 4.29
N THR A 162 -6.27 -20.22 4.59
CA THR A 162 -5.19 -19.68 5.40
C THR A 162 -4.06 -19.11 4.52
N ILE A 163 -3.22 -18.25 5.11
CA ILE A 163 -2.05 -17.72 4.41
C ILE A 163 -1.14 -18.86 3.91
N ASN A 164 -0.93 -19.90 4.73
CA ASN A 164 -0.05 -21.02 4.39
C ASN A 164 -0.54 -21.83 3.17
N GLU A 165 -1.85 -21.93 2.97
CA GLU A 165 -2.41 -22.65 1.82
C GLU A 165 -2.23 -21.89 0.50
N VAL A 166 -2.20 -20.56 0.54
CA VAL A 166 -2.13 -19.73 -0.67
C VAL A 166 -0.77 -19.07 -0.88
N LYS A 167 0.10 -19.09 0.13
CA LYS A 167 1.42 -18.45 0.09
C LYS A 167 2.28 -18.96 -1.07
N LYS A 168 2.93 -18.03 -1.77
CA LYS A 168 4.02 -18.30 -2.71
C LYS A 168 5.19 -17.39 -2.42
N ASP A 169 6.41 -17.91 -2.51
CA ASP A 169 7.61 -17.10 -2.32
C ASP A 169 7.92 -16.33 -3.60
N PHE A 170 7.47 -15.08 -3.67
CA PHE A 170 7.73 -14.19 -4.80
C PHE A 170 9.21 -13.82 -4.87
N GLU A 171 9.76 -13.86 -6.07
CA GLU A 171 11.12 -13.39 -6.30
C GLU A 171 11.21 -11.88 -6.01
N ARG A 172 12.09 -11.49 -5.08
CA ARG A 172 12.32 -10.09 -4.71
C ARG A 172 13.05 -9.34 -5.82
N SER A 173 12.87 -8.02 -5.85
CA SER A 173 13.68 -7.18 -6.70
C SER A 173 15.15 -7.29 -6.28
N ARG A 174 16.03 -7.53 -7.24
CA ARG A 174 17.47 -7.47 -6.98
C ARG A 174 17.83 -6.01 -6.70
N ARG A 175 18.41 -5.74 -5.53
CA ARG A 175 18.98 -4.42 -5.25
C ARG A 175 20.04 -4.13 -6.32
N ARG A 176 19.88 -3.06 -7.05
CA ARG A 176 20.98 -2.45 -7.80
C ARG A 176 21.61 -1.37 -6.97
#